data_95ec7ce04b2ddfe31e980f975f9f5e8c
#
_entry.id   95ec7ce04b2ddfe31e980f975f9f5e8c
#
_cell.length_a   1.000
_cell.length_b   1.000
_cell.length_c   1.000
_cell.angle_alpha   90.00
_cell.angle_beta   90.00
_cell.angle_gamma   90.00
#
_symmetry.space_group_name_H-M   'P 1'
#
loop_
_entity.id
_entity.type
_entity.pdbx_description
1 polymer ?
#
loop_
_entity_poly.entity_id
_entity_poly.type
_entity_poly.pdbx_seq_one_letter_code
_entity_poly.pdbx_strand_id
1 'polypeptide(L)'
;IGNAPIETLGNFLEGAFAPLAFLWLVIGYFLQQKELSQNTEAIRMQHVEFQKSADQAVIQAEAIKASELHARRESFLSIAQSVKEQLGAILGFLYISSQGTTGNGQVSNERLSQLWSTMGRNDPEVFARSLLELLLIHGERYAYKVLFGTPVRPRHCSTFCSSFARLLTAAEDCDEDDMIKDSILG
;
A
#
# COMPACT_ATOMS: atom_id res chain seq x y z
N ILE A 1 24.01 83.91 46.00
CA ILE A 1 23.23 84.47 44.87
C ILE A 1 23.43 83.57 43.67
N GLY A 2 22.52 82.65 43.38
CA GLY A 2 22.67 81.86 42.15
C GLY A 2 21.79 80.65 41.95
N ASN A 3 20.95 80.24 42.89
CA ASN A 3 20.16 79.05 42.74
C ASN A 3 18.68 79.20 42.24
N ALA A 4 18.17 80.47 42.37
CA ALA A 4 16.77 80.75 42.00
C ALA A 4 16.40 80.49 40.53
N PRO A 5 17.24 80.70 39.50
CA PRO A 5 16.87 80.40 38.13
C PRO A 5 16.82 78.90 37.80
N ILE A 6 17.62 78.09 38.50
CA ILE A 6 17.66 76.60 38.24
C ILE A 6 16.48 75.97 38.91
N GLU A 7 16.02 76.33 40.08
CA GLU A 7 14.84 75.84 40.77
C GLU A 7 13.53 76.19 40.00
N THR A 8 13.48 77.46 39.48
CA THR A 8 12.32 77.90 38.67
C THR A 8 12.24 77.12 37.34
N LEU A 9 13.36 76.78 36.70
CA LEU A 9 13.42 75.95 35.48
C LEU A 9 13.03 74.48 35.78
N GLY A 10 13.48 73.94 36.93
CA GLY A 10 13.12 72.61 37.38
C GLY A 10 11.62 72.50 37.62
N ASN A 11 11.01 73.38 38.34
CA ASN A 11 9.58 73.45 38.62
C ASN A 11 8.75 73.65 37.34
N PHE A 12 9.21 74.41 36.37
CA PHE A 12 8.56 74.59 35.07
C PHE A 12 8.64 73.34 34.26
N LEU A 13 9.76 72.64 34.20
CA LEU A 13 9.96 71.41 33.52
C LEU A 13 9.06 70.29 34.13
N GLU A 14 9.08 70.18 35.46
CA GLU A 14 8.22 69.20 36.17
C GLU A 14 6.74 69.47 35.92
N GLY A 15 6.28 70.68 35.97
CA GLY A 15 4.88 71.06 35.70
C GLY A 15 4.47 70.89 34.26
N ALA A 16 5.37 70.97 33.28
CA ALA A 16 5.10 70.79 31.88
C ALA A 16 5.21 69.32 31.46
N PHE A 17 6.19 68.57 31.98
CA PHE A 17 6.42 67.20 31.60
C PHE A 17 5.43 66.18 32.24
N ALA A 18 4.94 66.46 33.47
CA ALA A 18 4.00 65.55 34.14
C ALA A 18 2.69 65.36 33.38
N PRO A 19 1.98 66.35 32.87
CA PRO A 19 0.80 66.19 32.07
C PRO A 19 1.09 65.54 30.70
N LEU A 20 2.28 65.82 30.12
CA LEU A 20 2.70 65.21 28.86
C LEU A 20 2.97 63.70 29.01
N ALA A 21 3.65 63.31 30.08
CA ALA A 21 3.89 61.92 30.42
C ALA A 21 2.58 61.15 30.65
N PHE A 22 1.62 61.78 31.34
CA PHE A 22 0.30 61.21 31.53
C PHE A 22 -0.44 61.04 30.20
N LEU A 23 -0.39 62.01 29.31
CA LEU A 23 -0.99 61.91 27.98
C LEU A 23 -0.38 60.74 27.15
N TRP A 24 0.95 60.61 27.20
CA TRP A 24 1.64 59.49 26.58
C TRP A 24 1.20 58.11 27.14
N LEU A 25 1.04 58.03 28.46
CA LEU A 25 0.54 56.82 29.13
C LEU A 25 -0.87 56.44 28.65
N VAL A 26 -1.77 57.43 28.55
CA VAL A 26 -3.14 57.25 28.08
C VAL A 26 -3.14 56.81 26.62
N ILE A 27 -2.36 57.46 25.75
CA ILE A 27 -2.24 57.05 24.33
C ILE A 27 -1.69 55.64 24.23
N GLY A 28 -0.60 55.34 24.96
CA GLY A 28 -0.01 53.99 24.99
C GLY A 28 -0.98 52.92 25.42
N TYR A 29 -1.80 53.20 26.44
CA TYR A 29 -2.85 52.29 26.91
C TYR A 29 -3.88 51.98 25.79
N PHE A 30 -4.38 52.98 25.08
CA PHE A 30 -5.32 52.80 23.98
C PHE A 30 -4.71 52.04 22.79
N LEU A 31 -3.45 52.30 22.47
CA LEU A 31 -2.73 51.55 21.44
C LEU A 31 -2.57 50.07 21.82
N GLN A 32 -2.17 49.80 23.07
CA GLN A 32 -2.04 48.44 23.58
C GLN A 32 -3.37 47.69 23.59
N GLN A 33 -4.47 48.37 23.98
CA GLN A 33 -5.82 47.77 23.91
C GLN A 33 -6.20 47.38 22.47
N LYS A 34 -5.89 48.25 21.51
CA LYS A 34 -6.16 47.99 20.11
C LYS A 34 -5.31 46.81 19.58
N GLU A 35 -4.03 46.76 19.92
CA GLU A 35 -3.15 45.65 19.55
C GLU A 35 -3.59 44.32 20.17
N LEU A 36 -3.97 44.34 21.45
CA LEU A 36 -4.52 43.15 22.12
C LEU A 36 -5.79 42.63 21.45
N SER A 37 -6.70 43.54 21.07
CA SER A 37 -7.92 43.16 20.35
C SER A 37 -7.60 42.52 18.98
N GLN A 38 -6.68 43.12 18.23
CA GLN A 38 -6.24 42.60 16.94
C GLN A 38 -5.53 41.23 17.06
N ASN A 39 -4.66 41.07 18.06
CA ASN A 39 -3.98 39.82 18.36
C ASN A 39 -4.99 38.71 18.74
N THR A 40 -5.99 39.06 19.57
CA THR A 40 -7.04 38.11 19.97
C THR A 40 -7.81 37.60 18.75
N GLU A 41 -8.19 38.49 17.84
CA GLU A 41 -8.88 38.09 16.60
C GLU A 41 -7.99 37.27 15.65
N ALA A 42 -6.70 37.63 15.56
CA ALA A 42 -5.73 36.84 14.76
C ALA A 42 -5.56 35.42 15.34
N ILE A 43 -5.46 35.29 16.67
CA ILE A 43 -5.39 33.98 17.34
C ILE A 43 -6.68 33.17 17.09
N ARG A 44 -7.84 33.83 17.16
CA ARG A 44 -9.12 33.17 16.87
C ARG A 44 -9.19 32.66 15.43
N MET A 45 -8.75 33.44 14.47
CA MET A 45 -8.69 32.99 13.06
C MET A 45 -7.69 31.84 12.87
N GLN A 46 -6.52 31.92 13.51
CA GLN A 46 -5.55 30.82 13.49
C GLN A 46 -6.14 29.53 14.08
N HIS A 47 -6.89 29.60 15.16
CA HIS A 47 -7.55 28.42 15.76
C HIS A 47 -8.53 27.77 14.77
N VAL A 48 -9.33 28.58 14.07
CA VAL A 48 -10.26 28.06 13.04
C VAL A 48 -9.50 27.41 11.89
N GLU A 49 -8.40 28.01 11.42
CA GLU A 49 -7.58 27.41 10.38
C GLU A 49 -6.88 26.12 10.83
N PHE A 50 -6.44 26.05 12.09
CA PHE A 50 -5.91 24.82 12.68
C PHE A 50 -6.95 23.70 12.72
N GLN A 51 -8.19 24.01 13.11
CA GLN A 51 -9.27 23.02 13.10
C GLN A 51 -9.53 22.51 11.68
N LYS A 52 -9.65 23.40 10.70
CA LYS A 52 -9.82 22.99 9.30
C LYS A 52 -8.64 22.13 8.79
N SER A 53 -7.42 22.51 9.14
CA SER A 53 -6.24 21.72 8.78
C SER A 53 -6.26 20.34 9.43
N ALA A 54 -6.68 20.24 10.68
CA ALA A 54 -6.82 18.96 11.37
C ALA A 54 -7.88 18.07 10.70
N ASP A 55 -9.05 18.63 10.38
CA ASP A 55 -10.13 17.90 9.68
C ASP A 55 -9.66 17.43 8.30
N GLN A 56 -8.95 18.29 7.55
CA GLN A 56 -8.38 17.90 6.26
C GLN A 56 -7.33 16.82 6.39
N ALA A 57 -6.49 16.86 7.44
CA ALA A 57 -5.49 15.83 7.70
C ALA A 57 -6.12 14.46 7.98
N VAL A 58 -7.25 14.41 8.68
CA VAL A 58 -8.01 13.16 8.92
C VAL A 58 -8.53 12.61 7.59
N ILE A 59 -9.17 13.43 6.77
CA ILE A 59 -9.68 13.02 5.45
C ILE A 59 -8.54 12.51 4.55
N GLN A 60 -7.42 13.21 4.55
CA GLN A 60 -6.23 12.79 3.79
C GLN A 60 -5.66 11.46 4.30
N ALA A 61 -5.61 11.25 5.61
CA ALA A 61 -5.14 9.99 6.19
C ALA A 61 -6.03 8.81 5.79
N GLU A 62 -7.35 8.99 5.77
CA GLU A 62 -8.29 7.98 5.30
C GLU A 62 -8.12 7.69 3.80
N ALA A 63 -7.97 8.72 2.97
CA ALA A 63 -7.72 8.57 1.54
C ALA A 63 -6.40 7.85 1.25
N ILE A 64 -5.33 8.17 2.00
CA ILE A 64 -4.04 7.51 1.88
C ILE A 64 -4.17 6.03 2.26
N LYS A 65 -4.86 5.71 3.36
CA LYS A 65 -5.11 4.33 3.79
C LYS A 65 -5.86 3.52 2.73
N ALA A 66 -6.90 4.10 2.15
CA ALA A 66 -7.65 3.46 1.06
C ALA A 66 -6.77 3.24 -0.20
N SER A 67 -5.96 4.24 -0.56
CA SER A 67 -5.01 4.15 -1.69
C SER A 67 -3.92 3.10 -1.45
N GLU A 68 -3.40 3.00 -0.22
CA GLU A 68 -2.41 1.99 0.14
C GLU A 68 -2.98 0.57 0.02
N LEU A 69 -4.21 0.36 0.50
CA LEU A 69 -4.88 -0.94 0.36
C LEU A 69 -5.07 -1.31 -1.11
N HIS A 70 -5.51 -0.36 -1.93
CA HIS A 70 -5.68 -0.58 -3.36
C HIS A 70 -4.34 -0.92 -4.06
N ALA A 71 -3.28 -0.17 -3.75
CA ALA A 71 -1.95 -0.43 -4.30
C ALA A 71 -1.40 -1.81 -3.88
N ARG A 72 -1.66 -2.25 -2.64
CA ARG A 72 -1.29 -3.61 -2.18
C ARG A 72 -2.04 -4.68 -2.97
N ARG A 73 -3.35 -4.52 -3.18
CA ARG A 73 -4.16 -5.45 -3.99
C ARG A 73 -3.67 -5.53 -5.43
N GLU A 74 -3.40 -4.41 -6.08
CA GLU A 74 -2.84 -4.39 -7.44
C GLU A 74 -1.47 -5.07 -7.54
N SER A 75 -0.58 -4.76 -6.59
CA SER A 75 0.73 -5.39 -6.51
C SER A 75 0.62 -6.90 -6.32
N PHE A 76 -0.28 -7.36 -5.43
CA PHE A 76 -0.55 -8.77 -5.23
C PHE A 76 -1.04 -9.44 -6.51
N LEU A 77 -2.03 -8.87 -7.22
CA LEU A 77 -2.55 -9.44 -8.47
C LEU A 77 -1.47 -9.60 -9.55
N SER A 78 -0.58 -8.61 -9.65
CA SER A 78 0.56 -8.68 -10.58
C SER A 78 1.53 -9.83 -10.21
N ILE A 79 1.83 -9.99 -8.93
CA ILE A 79 2.68 -11.10 -8.43
C ILE A 79 1.96 -12.44 -8.63
N ALA A 80 0.68 -12.51 -8.31
CA ALA A 80 -0.13 -13.72 -8.47
C ALA A 80 -0.14 -14.22 -9.92
N GLN A 81 -0.26 -13.30 -10.88
CA GLN A 81 -0.20 -13.65 -12.30
C GLN A 81 1.17 -14.27 -12.66
N SER A 82 2.27 -13.66 -12.21
CA SER A 82 3.62 -14.20 -12.44
C SER A 82 3.81 -15.58 -11.78
N VAL A 83 3.28 -15.78 -10.57
CA VAL A 83 3.34 -17.06 -9.87
C VAL A 83 2.50 -18.12 -10.61
N LYS A 84 1.30 -17.79 -11.09
CA LYS A 84 0.47 -18.70 -11.92
C LYS A 84 1.21 -19.16 -13.17
N GLU A 85 1.91 -18.27 -13.86
CA GLU A 85 2.72 -18.62 -15.03
C GLU A 85 3.86 -19.59 -14.68
N GLN A 86 4.56 -19.33 -13.54
CA GLN A 86 5.61 -20.24 -13.04
C GLN A 86 5.03 -21.61 -12.66
N LEU A 87 3.90 -21.65 -11.97
CA LEU A 87 3.21 -22.90 -11.62
C LEU A 87 2.79 -23.66 -12.88
N GLY A 88 2.26 -22.97 -13.89
CA GLY A 88 1.94 -23.56 -15.19
C GLY A 88 3.17 -24.18 -15.87
N ALA A 89 4.32 -23.51 -15.83
CA ALA A 89 5.57 -24.06 -16.36
C ALA A 89 6.03 -25.32 -15.62
N ILE A 90 5.93 -25.34 -14.27
CA ILE A 90 6.25 -26.55 -13.48
C ILE A 90 5.34 -27.71 -13.87
N LEU A 91 4.03 -27.49 -14.03
CA LEU A 91 3.09 -28.50 -14.48
C LEU A 91 3.40 -28.95 -15.91
N GLY A 92 3.84 -28.05 -16.80
CA GLY A 92 4.32 -28.37 -18.12
C GLY A 92 5.50 -29.33 -18.09
N PHE A 93 6.51 -29.08 -17.27
CA PHE A 93 7.65 -30.00 -17.11
C PHE A 93 7.22 -31.34 -16.51
N LEU A 94 6.32 -31.38 -15.54
CA LEU A 94 5.77 -32.61 -15.01
C LEU A 94 5.05 -33.40 -16.10
N TYR A 95 4.19 -32.75 -16.89
CA TYR A 95 3.46 -33.36 -17.99
C TYR A 95 4.42 -33.96 -19.04
N ILE A 96 5.37 -33.19 -19.53
CA ILE A 96 6.34 -33.62 -20.54
C ILE A 96 7.18 -34.79 -20.04
N SER A 97 7.71 -34.68 -18.81
CA SER A 97 8.53 -35.76 -18.24
C SER A 97 7.76 -37.07 -18.02
N SER A 98 6.43 -36.97 -17.92
CA SER A 98 5.57 -38.15 -17.71
C SER A 98 4.98 -38.73 -19.00
N GLN A 99 4.69 -37.88 -19.99
CA GLN A 99 3.93 -38.26 -21.19
C GLN A 99 4.73 -38.12 -22.49
N GLY A 100 5.83 -37.38 -22.51
CA GLY A 100 6.68 -37.22 -23.70
C GLY A 100 7.57 -38.41 -23.99
N THR A 101 8.53 -38.23 -24.91
CA THR A 101 9.50 -39.25 -25.31
C THR A 101 10.38 -39.76 -24.16
N THR A 102 10.55 -38.93 -23.11
CA THR A 102 11.26 -39.31 -21.88
C THR A 102 10.39 -40.00 -20.83
N GLY A 103 9.05 -40.06 -21.06
CA GLY A 103 8.07 -40.72 -20.21
C GLY A 103 7.52 -41.99 -20.85
N ASN A 104 6.18 -42.19 -20.78
CA ASN A 104 5.52 -43.34 -21.34
C ASN A 104 5.22 -43.27 -22.85
N GLY A 105 5.58 -42.11 -23.50
CA GLY A 105 5.45 -41.93 -24.95
C GLY A 105 4.00 -41.88 -25.49
N GLN A 106 3.02 -41.68 -24.64
CA GLN A 106 1.57 -41.73 -25.04
C GLN A 106 1.08 -40.44 -25.72
N VAL A 107 1.81 -39.35 -25.59
CA VAL A 107 1.43 -38.04 -26.17
C VAL A 107 2.38 -37.68 -27.30
N SER A 108 1.77 -37.36 -28.47
CA SER A 108 2.56 -36.98 -29.64
C SER A 108 3.27 -35.66 -29.47
N ASN A 109 4.36 -35.45 -30.22
CA ASN A 109 5.11 -34.19 -30.23
C ASN A 109 4.25 -33.02 -30.72
N GLU A 110 3.32 -33.25 -31.65
CA GLU A 110 2.40 -32.24 -32.14
C GLU A 110 1.47 -31.76 -31.03
N ARG A 111 0.93 -32.68 -30.21
CA ARG A 111 0.09 -32.34 -29.05
C ARG A 111 0.87 -31.55 -28.01
N LEU A 112 2.12 -31.94 -27.72
CA LEU A 112 3.00 -31.19 -26.81
C LEU A 112 3.27 -29.79 -27.32
N SER A 113 3.56 -29.64 -28.61
CA SER A 113 3.79 -28.34 -29.24
C SER A 113 2.55 -27.44 -29.16
N GLN A 114 1.35 -28.02 -29.38
CA GLN A 114 0.07 -27.30 -29.23
C GLN A 114 -0.13 -26.80 -27.79
N LEU A 115 0.12 -27.64 -26.77
CA LEU A 115 -0.03 -27.28 -25.37
C LEU A 115 0.93 -26.13 -24.99
N TRP A 116 2.18 -26.21 -25.44
CA TRP A 116 3.15 -25.11 -25.23
C TRP A 116 2.74 -23.81 -25.95
N SER A 117 2.25 -23.94 -27.16
CA SER A 117 1.73 -22.78 -27.89
C SER A 117 0.53 -22.15 -27.19
N THR A 118 -0.37 -22.95 -26.63
CA THR A 118 -1.53 -22.47 -25.85
C THR A 118 -1.09 -21.78 -24.56
N MET A 119 -0.15 -22.36 -23.83
CA MET A 119 0.44 -21.73 -22.65
C MET A 119 1.08 -20.37 -23.01
N GLY A 120 1.84 -20.30 -24.10
CA GLY A 120 2.46 -19.06 -24.58
C GLY A 120 1.47 -17.99 -25.04
N ARG A 121 0.20 -18.36 -25.28
CA ARG A 121 -0.91 -17.44 -25.60
C ARG A 121 -1.69 -16.96 -24.37
N ASN A 122 -1.06 -16.99 -23.19
CA ASN A 122 -1.63 -16.53 -21.95
C ASN A 122 -2.63 -17.48 -21.27
N ASP A 123 -2.46 -18.80 -21.45
CA ASP A 123 -3.21 -19.82 -20.75
C ASP A 123 -2.27 -20.69 -19.87
N PRO A 124 -1.87 -20.22 -18.68
CA PRO A 124 -0.93 -20.94 -17.81
C PRO A 124 -1.51 -22.24 -17.23
N GLU A 125 -2.84 -22.44 -17.30
CA GLU A 125 -3.53 -23.58 -16.71
C GLU A 125 -3.69 -24.77 -17.67
N VAL A 126 -3.26 -24.64 -18.92
CA VAL A 126 -3.44 -25.69 -19.93
C VAL A 126 -2.85 -27.03 -19.50
N PHE A 127 -1.70 -27.03 -18.83
CA PHE A 127 -1.07 -28.26 -18.34
C PHE A 127 -1.73 -28.80 -17.07
N ALA A 128 -2.29 -27.93 -16.22
CA ALA A 128 -3.10 -28.32 -15.07
C ALA A 128 -4.33 -29.11 -15.54
N ARG A 129 -5.07 -28.58 -16.51
CA ARG A 129 -6.23 -29.26 -17.13
C ARG A 129 -5.84 -30.59 -17.79
N SER A 130 -4.69 -30.62 -18.47
CA SER A 130 -4.21 -31.85 -19.11
C SER A 130 -3.81 -32.93 -18.08
N LEU A 131 -3.23 -32.55 -16.93
CA LEU A 131 -2.93 -33.48 -15.84
C LEU A 131 -4.21 -33.97 -15.15
N LEU A 132 -5.21 -33.07 -14.98
CA LEU A 132 -6.50 -33.41 -14.41
C LEU A 132 -7.27 -34.40 -15.35
N GLU A 133 -7.22 -34.18 -16.66
CA GLU A 133 -7.76 -35.07 -17.65
C GLU A 133 -7.16 -36.50 -17.54
N LEU A 134 -5.83 -36.61 -17.39
CA LEU A 134 -5.16 -37.89 -17.15
C LEU A 134 -5.61 -38.55 -15.85
N LEU A 135 -5.82 -37.81 -14.79
CA LEU A 135 -6.35 -38.33 -13.53
C LEU A 135 -7.75 -38.91 -13.70
N LEU A 136 -8.63 -38.17 -14.38
CA LEU A 136 -10.01 -38.57 -14.62
C LEU A 136 -10.11 -39.84 -15.53
N ILE A 137 -9.25 -39.94 -16.55
CA ILE A 137 -9.26 -41.05 -17.49
C ILE A 137 -8.60 -42.31 -16.91
N HIS A 138 -7.47 -42.16 -16.21
CA HIS A 138 -6.62 -43.27 -15.80
C HIS A 138 -6.66 -43.59 -14.30
N GLY A 139 -7.28 -42.70 -13.50
CA GLY A 139 -7.45 -42.88 -12.07
C GLY A 139 -6.21 -42.50 -11.22
N GLU A 140 -6.37 -42.50 -9.92
CA GLU A 140 -5.37 -42.00 -8.94
C GLU A 140 -4.03 -42.77 -8.98
N ARG A 141 -4.07 -44.08 -9.15
CA ARG A 141 -2.83 -44.89 -9.19
C ARG A 141 -1.92 -44.49 -10.36
N TYR A 142 -2.50 -44.15 -11.50
CA TYR A 142 -1.77 -43.67 -12.65
C TYR A 142 -1.23 -42.27 -12.41
N ALA A 143 -2.03 -41.34 -11.88
CA ALA A 143 -1.64 -40.00 -11.54
C ALA A 143 -0.47 -40.00 -10.53
N TYR A 144 -0.53 -40.85 -9.49
CA TYR A 144 0.56 -41.02 -8.55
C TYR A 144 1.87 -41.43 -9.24
N LYS A 145 1.81 -42.42 -10.15
CA LYS A 145 2.97 -42.87 -10.93
C LYS A 145 3.52 -41.73 -11.82
N VAL A 146 2.64 -40.93 -12.40
CA VAL A 146 3.01 -39.78 -13.23
C VAL A 146 3.74 -38.71 -12.41
N LEU A 147 3.23 -38.36 -11.23
CA LEU A 147 3.73 -37.30 -10.39
C LEU A 147 4.98 -37.72 -9.57
N PHE A 148 5.06 -39.01 -9.19
CA PHE A 148 6.12 -39.49 -8.28
C PHE A 148 7.00 -40.61 -8.86
N GLY A 149 6.87 -40.92 -10.15
CA GLY A 149 7.57 -42.04 -10.79
C GLY A 149 9.08 -41.89 -10.96
N THR A 150 9.65 -40.70 -10.71
CA THR A 150 11.10 -40.46 -10.78
C THR A 150 11.53 -39.56 -9.60
N PRO A 151 12.79 -39.59 -9.14
CA PRO A 151 13.25 -38.74 -8.03
C PRO A 151 13.12 -37.23 -8.27
N VAL A 152 13.08 -36.79 -9.52
CA VAL A 152 13.01 -35.37 -9.90
C VAL A 152 11.57 -34.82 -9.76
N ARG A 153 10.56 -35.62 -10.12
CA ARG A 153 9.15 -35.20 -10.13
C ARG A 153 8.62 -34.82 -8.75
N PRO A 154 8.85 -35.59 -7.66
CA PRO A 154 8.43 -35.20 -6.31
C PRO A 154 8.97 -33.82 -5.89
N ARG A 155 10.18 -33.47 -6.33
CA ARG A 155 10.75 -32.14 -6.06
C ARG A 155 9.95 -31.03 -6.75
N HIS A 156 9.57 -31.22 -8.01
CA HIS A 156 8.72 -30.27 -8.72
C HIS A 156 7.32 -30.17 -8.10
N CYS A 157 6.72 -31.31 -7.69
CA CYS A 157 5.46 -31.30 -6.96
C CYS A 157 5.57 -30.54 -5.63
N SER A 158 6.62 -30.77 -4.85
CA SER A 158 6.86 -30.05 -3.60
C SER A 158 7.03 -28.55 -3.83
N THR A 159 7.79 -28.17 -4.87
CA THR A 159 7.95 -26.75 -5.25
C THR A 159 6.62 -26.14 -5.68
N PHE A 160 5.81 -26.85 -6.45
CA PHE A 160 4.47 -26.41 -6.82
C PHE A 160 3.59 -26.16 -5.59
N CYS A 161 3.44 -27.17 -4.73
CA CYS A 161 2.63 -27.06 -3.51
C CYS A 161 3.09 -25.93 -2.58
N SER A 162 4.41 -25.78 -2.37
CA SER A 162 4.94 -24.72 -1.52
C SER A 162 4.73 -23.33 -2.11
N SER A 163 4.89 -23.18 -3.43
CA SER A 163 4.65 -21.90 -4.10
C SER A 163 3.17 -21.52 -4.11
N PHE A 164 2.30 -22.51 -4.32
CA PHE A 164 0.85 -22.31 -4.26
C PHE A 164 0.39 -21.95 -2.83
N ALA A 165 0.87 -22.65 -1.81
CA ALA A 165 0.56 -22.35 -0.42
C ALA A 165 1.00 -20.92 -0.03
N ARG A 166 2.20 -20.50 -0.48
CA ARG A 166 2.67 -19.12 -0.26
C ARG A 166 1.79 -18.09 -0.97
N LEU A 167 1.29 -18.41 -2.15
CA LEU A 167 0.37 -17.52 -2.87
C LEU A 167 -0.94 -17.35 -2.11
N LEU A 168 -1.49 -18.45 -1.56
CA LEU A 168 -2.72 -18.41 -0.74
C LEU A 168 -2.53 -17.59 0.53
N THR A 169 -1.41 -17.79 1.25
CA THR A 169 -1.11 -16.98 2.44
C THR A 169 -0.97 -15.49 2.10
N ALA A 170 -0.31 -15.17 0.98
CA ALA A 170 -0.19 -13.78 0.56
C ALA A 170 -1.54 -13.18 0.11
N ALA A 171 -2.46 -14.00 -0.42
CA ALA A 171 -3.83 -13.58 -0.71
C ALA A 171 -4.58 -13.22 0.58
N GLU A 172 -4.50 -14.06 1.61
CA GLU A 172 -5.14 -13.82 2.92
C GLU A 172 -4.66 -12.50 3.55
N ASP A 173 -3.37 -12.15 3.41
CA ASP A 173 -2.80 -10.90 3.94
C ASP A 173 -3.30 -9.63 3.19
N CYS A 174 -3.83 -9.78 1.97
CA CYS A 174 -4.27 -8.68 1.12
C CYS A 174 -5.79 -8.57 0.98
N ASP A 175 -6.53 -9.57 1.47
CA ASP A 175 -7.95 -9.75 1.19
C ASP A 175 -8.77 -9.68 2.47
N GLU A 176 -9.46 -8.55 2.68
CA GLU A 176 -10.37 -8.39 3.82
C GLU A 176 -11.70 -9.15 3.62
N ASP A 177 -12.04 -9.46 2.36
CA ASP A 177 -13.36 -9.99 1.96
C ASP A 177 -13.31 -11.42 1.38
N ASP A 178 -12.17 -12.12 1.47
CA ASP A 178 -11.90 -13.46 0.89
C ASP A 178 -12.13 -13.58 -0.64
N MET A 179 -12.46 -12.49 -1.33
CA MET A 179 -12.76 -12.51 -2.78
C MET A 179 -11.55 -12.90 -3.64
N ILE A 180 -10.36 -12.44 -3.26
CA ILE A 180 -9.12 -12.76 -4.00
C ILE A 180 -8.76 -14.22 -3.79
N LYS A 181 -8.88 -14.71 -2.56
CA LYS A 181 -8.63 -16.10 -2.19
C LYS A 181 -9.57 -17.05 -2.94
N ASP A 182 -10.86 -16.74 -2.93
CA ASP A 182 -11.87 -17.51 -3.67
C ASP A 182 -11.61 -17.53 -5.18
N SER A 183 -11.16 -16.41 -5.74
CA SER A 183 -10.78 -16.33 -7.17
C SER A 183 -9.52 -17.17 -7.52
N ILE A 184 -8.65 -17.46 -6.56
CA ILE A 184 -7.44 -18.28 -6.76
C ILE A 184 -7.79 -19.78 -6.65
N LEU A 185 -8.74 -20.12 -5.78
CA LEU A 185 -9.17 -21.48 -5.54
C LEU A 185 -10.14 -22.00 -6.62
N GLY A 186 -10.81 -21.10 -7.37
CA GLY A 186 -11.73 -21.43 -8.48
C GLY A 186 -13.09 -21.78 -8.01
#